data_46f95e7c3eabbeb0afb2bf706fb48bc4
#
_entry.id   46f95e7c3eabbeb0afb2bf706fb48bc4
#
_cell.length_a   1.000
_cell.length_b   1.000
_cell.length_c   1.000
_cell.angle_alpha   90.00
_cell.angle_beta   90.00
_cell.angle_gamma   90.00
#
_symmetry.space_group_name_H-M   'P 1'
#
loop_
_entity.id
_entity.type
_entity.pdbx_description
1 polymer ?
#
loop_
_entity_poly.entity_id
_entity_poly.type
_entity_poly.pdbx_seq_one_letter_code
_entity_poly.pdbx_strand_id
1 'polypeptide(L)'
;ARRELVFRGELLPPKYDMEPYVTAEERQLVIDKWQNFAKAFWTRSGKIEDVPESIVNRLIAACASAGDMGDIDHQIERFRVFEKAGITELSIRLFDEPMAGLKIVAENVLPHFEKY
;
A
#
# COMPACT_ATOMS: atom_id res chain seq x y z
N ALA A 1 -3.70 5.32 1.63
CA ALA A 1 -2.60 4.64 0.93
C ALA A 1 -1.88 5.55 -0.06
N ARG A 2 -2.58 6.22 -0.99
CA ARG A 2 -1.96 7.03 -2.06
C ARG A 2 -0.97 8.08 -1.54
N ARG A 3 -1.33 8.79 -0.49
CA ARG A 3 -0.47 9.84 0.12
C ARG A 3 0.72 9.28 0.88
N GLU A 4 0.65 8.01 1.30
CA GLU A 4 1.72 7.36 2.04
C GLU A 4 2.87 6.88 1.15
N LEU A 5 2.66 6.76 -0.16
CA LEU A 5 3.68 6.32 -1.12
C LEU A 5 4.93 7.21 -1.09
N VAL A 6 4.78 8.49 -0.78
CA VAL A 6 5.90 9.44 -0.72
C VAL A 6 6.86 9.12 0.42
N PHE A 7 6.34 8.75 1.58
CA PHE A 7 7.17 8.45 2.76
C PHE A 7 7.83 7.08 2.67
N ARG A 8 7.45 6.31 1.70
CA ARG A 8 8.11 5.07 1.33
C ARG A 8 9.05 5.27 0.15
N GLY A 9 9.66 6.45 0.05
CA GLY A 9 10.68 6.77 -0.94
C GLY A 9 11.81 5.76 -1.02
N GLU A 10 11.99 4.97 0.01
CA GLU A 10 12.85 3.80 0.01
C GLU A 10 12.41 2.69 -0.96
N LEU A 11 11.15 2.70 -1.39
CA LEU A 11 10.61 1.76 -2.37
C LEU A 11 10.88 2.19 -3.82
N LEU A 12 11.28 3.44 -4.02
CA LEU A 12 11.65 3.99 -5.33
C LEU A 12 13.17 4.00 -5.62
N PRO A 13 14.07 3.66 -4.67
CA PRO A 13 15.50 3.60 -4.97
C PRO A 13 15.81 2.57 -6.06
N PRO A 14 16.90 2.78 -6.80
CA PRO A 14 17.34 1.87 -7.88
C PRO A 14 17.54 0.41 -7.46
N LYS A 15 17.76 0.16 -6.17
CA LYS A 15 17.98 -1.19 -5.62
C LYS A 15 16.77 -2.11 -5.66
N TYR A 16 15.57 -1.59 -5.87
CA TYR A 16 14.36 -2.39 -5.97
C TYR A 16 13.91 -2.49 -7.43
N ASP A 17 13.65 -3.72 -7.85
CA ASP A 17 13.05 -3.97 -9.16
C ASP A 17 11.54 -3.66 -9.11
N MET A 18 11.17 -2.56 -9.74
CA MET A 18 9.78 -2.12 -9.84
C MET A 18 9.18 -2.37 -11.23
N GLU A 19 9.94 -2.92 -12.17
CA GLU A 19 9.49 -3.12 -13.55
C GLU A 19 8.22 -3.98 -13.71
N PRO A 20 7.96 -5.00 -12.86
CA PRO A 20 6.67 -5.70 -12.94
C PRO A 20 5.44 -4.81 -12.72
N TYR A 21 5.62 -3.64 -12.11
CA TYR A 21 4.52 -2.74 -11.72
C TYR A 21 4.51 -1.43 -12.50
N VAL A 22 5.67 -0.88 -12.80
CA VAL A 22 5.86 0.38 -13.53
C VAL A 22 7.03 0.28 -14.48
N THR A 23 6.93 0.93 -15.64
CA THR A 23 8.06 1.05 -16.56
C THR A 23 9.13 1.99 -16.00
N ALA A 24 10.32 1.99 -16.61
CA ALA A 24 11.39 2.91 -16.22
C ALA A 24 10.98 4.38 -16.38
N GLU A 25 10.25 4.70 -17.45
CA GLU A 25 9.74 6.05 -17.70
C GLU A 25 8.66 6.45 -16.69
N GLU A 26 7.74 5.55 -16.36
CA GLU A 26 6.70 5.78 -15.35
C GLU A 26 7.33 5.99 -13.96
N ARG A 27 8.35 5.19 -13.63
CA ARG A 27 9.10 5.35 -12.40
C ARG A 27 9.79 6.70 -12.33
N GLN A 28 10.45 7.13 -13.41
CA GLN A 28 11.09 8.44 -13.47
C GLN A 28 10.08 9.57 -13.31
N LEU A 29 8.91 9.46 -13.93
CA LEU A 29 7.81 10.42 -13.74
C LEU A 29 7.42 10.54 -12.25
N VAL A 30 7.27 9.43 -11.55
CA VAL A 30 6.94 9.43 -10.12
C VAL A 30 8.05 10.11 -9.30
N ILE A 31 9.30 9.83 -9.61
CA ILE A 31 10.45 10.47 -8.95
C ILE A 31 10.45 11.98 -9.21
N ASP A 32 10.25 12.41 -10.43
CA ASP A 32 10.23 13.83 -10.82
C ASP A 32 9.06 14.57 -10.16
N LYS A 33 7.95 13.90 -9.91
CA LYS A 33 6.72 14.45 -9.32
C LYS A 33 6.57 14.14 -7.82
N TRP A 34 7.64 13.76 -7.13
CA TRP A 34 7.58 13.40 -5.71
C TRP A 34 6.95 14.49 -4.83
N GLN A 35 7.11 15.76 -5.20
CA GLN A 35 6.52 16.89 -4.46
C GLN A 35 4.98 16.87 -4.51
N ASN A 36 4.39 16.37 -5.60
CA ASN A 36 2.94 16.23 -5.71
C ASN A 36 2.39 15.15 -4.76
N PHE A 37 3.16 14.10 -4.53
CA PHE A 37 2.85 13.11 -3.49
C PHE A 37 2.97 13.73 -2.10
N ALA A 38 4.03 14.48 -1.82
CA ALA A 38 4.21 15.19 -0.56
C ALA A 38 3.05 16.17 -0.30
N LYS A 39 2.66 16.95 -1.30
CA LYS A 39 1.50 17.85 -1.23
C LYS A 39 0.22 17.09 -0.88
N ALA A 40 -0.05 15.98 -1.56
CA ALA A 40 -1.22 15.15 -1.29
C ALA A 40 -1.22 14.61 0.15
N PHE A 41 -0.06 14.26 0.69
CA PHE A 41 0.07 13.84 2.09
C PHE A 41 -0.27 14.98 3.05
N TRP A 42 0.35 16.15 2.89
CA TRP A 42 0.15 17.29 3.78
C TRP A 42 -1.27 17.83 3.75
N THR A 43 -1.88 17.87 2.58
CA THR A 43 -3.26 18.35 2.38
C THR A 43 -4.31 17.28 2.68
N ARG A 44 -3.89 16.05 2.99
CA ARG A 44 -4.75 14.88 3.13
C ARG A 44 -5.63 14.60 1.91
N SER A 45 -5.20 15.06 0.74
CA SER A 45 -5.84 14.76 -0.52
C SER A 45 -5.51 13.33 -0.97
N GLY A 46 -6.45 12.63 -1.55
CA GLY A 46 -6.21 11.35 -2.22
C GLY A 46 -5.74 11.51 -3.67
N LYS A 47 -5.74 12.75 -4.19
CA LYS A 47 -5.41 13.02 -5.58
C LYS A 47 -3.93 13.40 -5.72
N ILE A 48 -3.23 12.71 -6.59
CA ILE A 48 -1.85 13.04 -6.97
C ILE A 48 -1.91 13.79 -8.30
N GLU A 49 -1.51 15.06 -8.30
CA GLU A 49 -1.48 15.90 -9.51
C GLU A 49 -0.37 15.44 -10.45
N ASP A 50 -0.61 15.54 -11.74
CA ASP A 50 0.34 15.27 -12.84
C ASP A 50 0.93 13.84 -12.89
N VAL A 51 0.33 12.91 -12.18
CA VAL A 51 0.67 11.49 -12.25
C VAL A 51 -0.60 10.71 -12.61
N PRO A 52 -0.59 9.92 -13.69
CA PRO A 52 -1.74 9.10 -14.07
C PRO A 52 -2.21 8.19 -12.92
N GLU A 53 -3.50 8.15 -12.71
CA GLU A 53 -4.08 7.39 -11.60
C GLU A 53 -3.79 5.89 -11.69
N SER A 54 -3.68 5.38 -12.92
CA SER A 54 -3.28 3.98 -13.17
C SER A 54 -1.90 3.63 -12.63
N ILE A 55 -0.94 4.55 -12.71
CA ILE A 55 0.40 4.37 -12.15
C ILE A 55 0.32 4.34 -10.62
N VAL A 56 -0.39 5.29 -10.02
CA VAL A 56 -0.58 5.36 -8.57
C VAL A 56 -1.24 4.09 -8.04
N ASN A 57 -2.27 3.60 -8.71
CA ASN A 57 -2.98 2.38 -8.30
C ASN A 57 -2.09 1.14 -8.40
N ARG A 58 -1.26 1.01 -9.43
CA ARG A 58 -0.30 -0.10 -9.55
C ARG A 58 0.76 -0.06 -8.45
N LEU A 59 1.26 1.13 -8.10
CA LEU A 59 2.21 1.29 -6.99
C LEU A 59 1.57 0.94 -5.64
N ILE A 60 0.31 1.30 -5.41
CA ILE A 60 -0.42 0.92 -4.20
C ILE A 60 -0.54 -0.61 -4.13
N ALA A 61 -0.96 -1.25 -5.20
CA ALA A 61 -1.09 -2.70 -5.26
C ALA A 61 0.23 -3.42 -4.98
N ALA A 62 1.36 -2.86 -5.47
CA ALA A 62 2.69 -3.42 -5.25
C ALA A 62 3.22 -3.19 -3.84
N CYS A 63 3.03 -1.99 -3.29
CA CYS A 63 3.76 -1.51 -2.12
C CYS A 63 2.92 -1.48 -0.83
N ALA A 64 1.60 -1.65 -0.92
CA ALA A 64 0.71 -1.50 0.22
C ALA A 64 -0.34 -2.61 0.26
N SER A 65 -0.73 -2.99 1.47
CA SER A 65 -1.92 -3.79 1.73
C SER A 65 -3.03 -2.84 2.14
N ALA A 66 -3.77 -2.34 1.16
CA ALA A 66 -4.86 -1.40 1.36
C ALA A 66 -5.99 -1.69 0.38
N GLY A 67 -7.21 -1.53 0.83
CA GLY A 67 -8.39 -1.77 0.03
C GLY A 67 -9.66 -1.47 0.82
N ASP A 68 -10.78 -1.82 0.25
CA ASP A 68 -12.08 -1.81 0.91
C ASP A 68 -12.50 -3.24 1.33
N MET A 69 -13.74 -3.39 1.79
CA MET A 69 -14.27 -4.70 2.20
C MET A 69 -14.29 -5.74 1.08
N GLY A 70 -14.39 -5.31 -0.19
CA GLY A 70 -14.32 -6.20 -1.35
C GLY A 70 -12.93 -6.79 -1.59
N ASP A 71 -11.89 -6.16 -1.04
CA ASP A 71 -10.49 -6.58 -1.21
C ASP A 71 -9.99 -7.51 -0.08
N ILE A 72 -10.80 -7.80 0.92
CA ILE A 72 -10.36 -8.55 2.12
C ILE A 72 -9.74 -9.90 1.76
N ASP A 73 -10.38 -10.68 0.92
CA ASP A 73 -9.87 -12.00 0.53
C ASP A 73 -8.50 -11.88 -0.16
N HIS A 74 -8.32 -10.89 -1.01
CA HIS A 74 -7.04 -10.61 -1.65
C HIS A 74 -5.96 -10.23 -0.61
N GLN A 75 -6.29 -9.44 0.40
CA GLN A 75 -5.37 -9.08 1.47
C GLN A 75 -5.01 -10.29 2.35
N ILE A 76 -5.96 -11.17 2.64
CA ILE A 76 -5.70 -12.41 3.38
C ILE A 76 -4.71 -13.28 2.62
N GLU A 77 -4.91 -13.50 1.32
CA GLU A 77 -3.96 -14.28 0.50
C GLU A 77 -2.57 -13.63 0.46
N ARG A 78 -2.49 -12.29 0.38
CA ARG A 78 -1.23 -11.56 0.46
C ARG A 78 -0.52 -11.79 1.80
N PHE A 79 -1.23 -11.75 2.91
CA PHE A 79 -0.66 -12.01 4.23
C PHE A 79 -0.20 -13.46 4.38
N ARG A 80 -0.88 -14.43 3.76
CA ARG A 80 -0.43 -15.82 3.69
C ARG A 80 0.89 -15.97 2.93
N VAL A 81 1.09 -15.18 1.87
CA VAL A 81 2.39 -15.14 1.18
C VAL A 81 3.49 -14.65 2.12
N PHE A 82 3.22 -13.62 2.93
CA PHE A 82 4.18 -13.14 3.92
C PHE A 82 4.48 -14.21 5.00
N GLU A 83 3.45 -14.90 5.49
CA GLU A 83 3.61 -16.01 6.45
C GLU A 83 4.50 -17.12 5.86
N LYS A 84 4.23 -17.55 4.62
CA LYS A 84 5.04 -18.56 3.92
C LYS A 84 6.49 -18.10 3.70
N ALA A 85 6.73 -16.82 3.55
CA ALA A 85 8.06 -16.23 3.45
C ALA A 85 8.79 -16.11 4.80
N GLY A 86 8.15 -16.53 5.90
CA GLY A 86 8.73 -16.53 7.24
C GLY A 86 8.49 -15.25 8.04
N ILE A 87 7.59 -14.38 7.60
CA ILE A 87 7.18 -13.21 8.39
C ILE A 87 6.23 -13.69 9.49
N THR A 88 6.57 -13.42 10.74
CA THR A 88 5.83 -13.88 11.92
C THR A 88 4.98 -12.78 12.56
N GLU A 89 5.19 -11.53 12.19
CA GLU A 89 4.48 -10.39 12.75
C GLU A 89 4.20 -9.34 11.67
N LEU A 90 2.97 -8.83 11.63
CA LEU A 90 2.55 -7.73 10.78
C LEU A 90 2.01 -6.60 11.64
N SER A 91 2.56 -5.41 11.47
CA SER A 91 2.03 -4.20 12.07
C SER A 91 1.03 -3.54 11.14
N ILE A 92 -0.21 -3.43 11.57
CA ILE A 92 -1.29 -2.83 10.78
C ILE A 92 -1.56 -1.42 11.32
N ARG A 93 -1.51 -0.44 10.42
CA ARG A 93 -1.86 0.93 10.74
C ARG A 93 -3.29 1.23 10.33
N LEU A 94 -4.11 1.61 11.29
CA LEU A 94 -5.51 1.98 11.10
C LEU A 94 -5.63 3.50 10.99
N PHE A 95 -6.36 3.95 9.96
CA PHE A 95 -6.58 5.37 9.68
C PHE A 95 -8.06 5.72 9.84
N ASP A 96 -8.31 7.01 9.99
CA ASP A 96 -9.61 7.66 10.07
C ASP A 96 -10.48 7.13 11.22
N GLU A 97 -11.15 6.01 11.07
CA GLU A 97 -11.97 5.38 12.12
C GLU A 97 -11.29 4.10 12.67
N PRO A 98 -10.30 4.24 13.56
CA PRO A 98 -9.45 3.11 13.97
C PRO A 98 -10.23 1.99 14.67
N MET A 99 -11.29 2.30 15.40
CA MET A 99 -12.10 1.27 16.07
C MET A 99 -12.91 0.43 15.08
N ALA A 100 -13.47 1.07 14.05
CA ALA A 100 -14.15 0.34 12.98
C ALA A 100 -13.16 -0.53 12.19
N GLY A 101 -11.98 0.00 11.86
CA GLY A 101 -10.91 -0.76 11.22
C GLY A 101 -10.42 -1.94 12.06
N LEU A 102 -10.24 -1.75 13.36
CA LEU A 102 -9.86 -2.82 14.27
C LEU A 102 -10.88 -3.95 14.30
N LYS A 103 -12.17 -3.60 14.35
CA LYS A 103 -13.26 -4.59 14.30
C LYS A 103 -13.23 -5.40 13.00
N ILE A 104 -13.05 -4.74 11.86
CA ILE A 104 -12.94 -5.41 10.56
C ILE A 104 -11.78 -6.41 10.57
N VAL A 105 -10.60 -6.00 11.04
CA VAL A 105 -9.44 -6.89 11.13
C VAL A 105 -9.70 -8.08 12.06
N ALA A 106 -10.27 -7.83 13.23
CA ALA A 106 -10.54 -8.87 14.21
C ALA A 106 -11.56 -9.90 13.72
N GLU A 107 -12.60 -9.45 13.02
CA GLU A 107 -13.70 -10.34 12.57
C GLU A 107 -13.39 -11.04 11.24
N ASN A 108 -12.63 -10.42 10.35
CA ASN A 108 -12.47 -10.90 8.97
C ASN A 108 -11.05 -11.33 8.61
N VAL A 109 -10.04 -10.93 9.36
CA VAL A 109 -8.63 -11.24 9.04
C VAL A 109 -8.03 -12.21 10.06
N LEU A 110 -8.09 -11.88 11.35
CA LEU A 110 -7.46 -12.70 12.41
C LEU A 110 -7.87 -14.17 12.40
N PRO A 111 -9.15 -14.55 12.18
CA PRO A 111 -9.55 -15.96 12.20
C PRO A 111 -8.81 -16.83 11.17
N HIS A 112 -8.23 -16.23 10.14
CA HIS A 112 -7.45 -16.94 9.12
C HIS A 112 -6.00 -17.24 9.52
N PHE A 113 -5.50 -16.62 10.60
CA PHE A 113 -4.11 -16.69 11.04
C PHE A 113 -3.95 -17.16 12.49
N GLU A 114 -5.01 -17.25 13.25
CA GLU A 114 -4.96 -17.81 14.60
C GLU A 114 -4.72 -19.34 14.52
N LYS A 115 -3.54 -19.74 14.95
CA LYS A 115 -3.15 -21.14 15.09
C LYS A 115 -3.17 -21.50 16.57
N TYR A 116 -4.31 -21.90 17.05
CA TYR A 116 -4.43 -22.39 18.41
C TYR A 116 -5.11 -23.75 18.43
#